data_2954d45636646c3ef11623a53d7cb942
#
_entry.id   2954d45636646c3ef11623a53d7cb942
#
_cell.length_a   1.000
_cell.length_b   1.000
_cell.length_c   1.000
_cell.angle_alpha   90.00
_cell.angle_beta   90.00
_cell.angle_gamma   90.00
#
_symmetry.space_group_name_H-M   'P 1'
#
loop_
_entity.id
_entity.type
_entity.pdbx_description
1 polymer ?
#
loop_
_entity_poly.entity_id
_entity_poly.type
_entity_poly.pdbx_seq_one_letter_code
_entity_poly.pdbx_strand_id
1 'polypeptide(L)'
;MKDFIKNVLATMVGMFGFFIVMGVIGMMSIIGMIASGNAAQNVEKNSVFVLNLSGTISEQGSENPLSMFTGDNSLNSGLNDILSSIKKAKANDEIKGIYIEAGALATNYATLQEIRNALADFRKSGKWIVAYGDFYTQGAYYVASVANKVYINPKGIVDWHGIGAQTMFYKDFMAKFGVKWEVVKVGTFKSATETFTEEKMSDANRLQTKTFIDGTWRNVCDAVSKSRGISVDSLNSYADSYLALQATETLVKAKMVDGMMYGDQVKDAVKKMMKLEKDDDISQLTLNDMLNVKGGKVEGSEIAVYYAEGDIVQDPKAATMFGNNNYIASRKVCKDLEDLMNDDDVKAVVVRINSGGGDAYASEQMWHQMSELRKVKPVVVSMGDYAASGAYYMSAPASWIVAQPNTLTGSIGIFAVIPDLSGLVTTKLGVRFDEVKTNRNSTFGNLMARPFNAEEKAMLQASVNRGYSLFRQRVAEGRRLPVESVEKIAQGRVWLATDALNIKLVDQLGGIDDAVKKAAELAKLKDYYTSDYPAAASWMDAMLNSMSSSGTYLDEQLRQTLGDFYQPFTMLRSIDKREAIQARIPYAISIK
;
A
#
# COMPACT_ATOMS: atom_id res chain seq x y z
N MET A 1 -37.75 15.46 50.25
CA MET A 1 -36.75 14.50 49.71
C MET A 1 -37.31 13.58 48.61
N LYS A 2 -38.46 12.94 48.83
CA LYS A 2 -39.06 12.05 47.78
C LYS A 2 -39.39 12.80 46.49
N ASP A 3 -39.98 14.01 46.54
CA ASP A 3 -40.35 14.76 45.35
C ASP A 3 -39.14 15.33 44.62
N PHE A 4 -38.08 15.70 45.34
CA PHE A 4 -36.81 16.10 44.75
C PHE A 4 -36.16 14.98 43.92
N ILE A 5 -36.09 13.78 44.52
CA ILE A 5 -35.54 12.61 43.81
C ILE A 5 -36.39 12.25 42.59
N LYS A 6 -37.72 12.31 42.71
CA LYS A 6 -38.65 12.09 41.61
C LYS A 6 -38.46 13.06 40.45
N ASN A 7 -38.27 14.34 40.74
CA ASN A 7 -38.01 15.37 39.73
C ASN A 7 -36.63 15.19 39.07
N VAL A 8 -35.59 14.86 39.86
CA VAL A 8 -34.26 14.55 39.31
C VAL A 8 -34.31 13.36 38.37
N LEU A 9 -34.97 12.28 38.78
CA LEU A 9 -35.14 11.10 37.93
C LEU A 9 -35.93 11.40 36.65
N ALA A 10 -37.02 12.19 36.76
CA ALA A 10 -37.81 12.59 35.60
C ALA A 10 -36.97 13.42 34.60
N THR A 11 -36.14 14.35 35.11
CA THR A 11 -35.24 15.17 34.28
C THR A 11 -34.17 14.32 33.62
N MET A 12 -33.57 13.37 34.33
CA MET A 12 -32.58 12.42 33.77
C MET A 12 -33.19 11.56 32.66
N VAL A 13 -34.41 11.04 32.86
CA VAL A 13 -35.12 10.24 31.84
C VAL A 13 -35.47 11.13 30.63
N GLY A 14 -35.92 12.38 30.89
CA GLY A 14 -36.19 13.33 29.81
C GLY A 14 -34.96 13.71 29.00
N MET A 15 -33.82 13.97 29.65
CA MET A 15 -32.54 14.22 28.99
C MET A 15 -32.08 13.00 28.20
N PHE A 16 -32.17 11.81 28.77
CA PHE A 16 -31.79 10.57 28.08
C PHE A 16 -32.68 10.34 26.86
N GLY A 17 -34.01 10.53 26.99
CA GLY A 17 -34.93 10.48 25.86
C GLY A 17 -34.60 11.50 24.76
N PHE A 18 -34.26 12.74 25.15
CA PHE A 18 -33.84 13.80 24.24
C PHE A 18 -32.57 13.41 23.47
N PHE A 19 -31.54 12.87 24.14
CA PHE A 19 -30.32 12.44 23.47
C PHE A 19 -30.57 11.25 22.53
N ILE A 20 -31.47 10.32 22.88
CA ILE A 20 -31.85 9.22 21.97
C ILE A 20 -32.53 9.79 20.72
N VAL A 21 -33.51 10.70 20.88
CA VAL A 21 -34.21 11.31 19.73
C VAL A 21 -33.24 12.11 18.85
N MET A 22 -32.36 12.90 19.45
CA MET A 22 -31.33 13.65 18.70
C MET A 22 -30.35 12.69 18.01
N GLY A 23 -29.96 11.58 18.64
CA GLY A 23 -29.13 10.54 18.03
C GLY A 23 -29.80 9.89 16.82
N VAL A 24 -31.11 9.58 16.93
CA VAL A 24 -31.88 9.01 15.81
C VAL A 24 -32.03 10.01 14.66
N ILE A 25 -32.32 11.30 14.95
CA ILE A 25 -32.39 12.35 13.92
C ILE A 25 -31.03 12.55 13.26
N GLY A 26 -29.95 12.58 14.05
CA GLY A 26 -28.58 12.65 13.52
C GLY A 26 -28.25 11.46 12.60
N MET A 27 -28.60 10.26 13.02
CA MET A 27 -28.39 9.03 12.23
C MET A 27 -29.22 9.04 10.93
N MET A 28 -30.49 9.43 10.99
CA MET A 28 -31.34 9.58 9.80
C MET A 28 -30.80 10.65 8.84
N SER A 29 -30.27 11.76 9.37
CA SER A 29 -29.66 12.81 8.55
C SER A 29 -28.39 12.32 7.84
N ILE A 30 -27.56 11.54 8.54
CA ILE A 30 -26.36 10.92 7.97
C ILE A 30 -26.76 9.91 6.88
N ILE A 31 -27.74 9.03 7.15
CA ILE A 31 -28.25 8.05 6.17
C ILE A 31 -28.82 8.79 4.94
N GLY A 32 -29.56 9.87 5.14
CA GLY A 32 -30.11 10.68 4.05
C GLY A 32 -29.02 11.34 3.19
N MET A 33 -27.95 11.85 3.81
CA MET A 33 -26.80 12.41 3.09
C MET A 33 -26.03 11.34 2.29
N ILE A 34 -25.82 10.17 2.85
CA ILE A 34 -25.15 9.05 2.17
C ILE A 34 -26.01 8.56 0.99
N ALA A 35 -27.33 8.41 1.20
CA ALA A 35 -28.23 8.02 0.13
C ALA A 35 -28.26 9.04 -1.02
N SER A 36 -28.12 10.34 -0.72
CA SER A 36 -28.02 11.39 -1.74
C SER A 36 -26.63 11.42 -2.41
N GLY A 37 -25.57 11.09 -1.68
CA GLY A 37 -24.19 11.02 -2.21
C GLY A 37 -23.96 9.83 -3.16
N ASN A 38 -24.73 8.74 -2.98
CA ASN A 38 -24.69 7.56 -3.85
C ASN A 38 -25.72 7.61 -4.99
N ALA A 39 -26.39 8.75 -5.19
CA ALA A 39 -27.31 8.92 -6.33
C ALA A 39 -26.52 8.92 -7.64
N ALA A 40 -27.08 8.26 -8.68
CA ALA A 40 -26.43 8.21 -9.99
C ALA A 40 -26.14 9.63 -10.51
N GLN A 41 -24.86 9.94 -10.71
CA GLN A 41 -24.40 11.23 -11.20
C GLN A 41 -24.70 11.39 -12.69
N ASN A 42 -25.43 12.42 -13.05
CA ASN A 42 -25.59 12.82 -14.44
C ASN A 42 -24.39 13.67 -14.87
N VAL A 43 -23.74 13.28 -15.94
CA VAL A 43 -22.62 14.03 -16.50
C VAL A 43 -23.18 15.12 -17.41
N GLU A 44 -22.91 16.36 -17.06
CA GLU A 44 -23.28 17.52 -17.90
C GLU A 44 -22.39 17.62 -19.14
N LYS A 45 -22.90 18.29 -20.17
CA LYS A 45 -22.09 18.58 -21.36
C LYS A 45 -20.85 19.41 -20.99
N ASN A 46 -19.74 19.08 -21.62
CA ASN A 46 -18.47 19.77 -21.40
C ASN A 46 -17.96 19.66 -19.96
N SER A 47 -18.17 18.53 -19.30
CA SER A 47 -17.60 18.27 -17.98
C SER A 47 -16.10 17.99 -18.03
N VAL A 48 -15.43 18.28 -16.92
CA VAL A 48 -14.00 18.01 -16.68
C VAL A 48 -13.86 17.14 -15.42
N PHE A 49 -13.15 16.03 -15.54
CA PHE A 49 -12.81 15.23 -14.37
C PHE A 49 -11.61 15.88 -13.64
N VAL A 50 -11.79 16.24 -12.38
CA VAL A 50 -10.76 16.79 -11.51
C VAL A 50 -10.15 15.66 -10.69
N LEU A 51 -8.89 15.33 -10.98
CA LEU A 51 -8.11 14.33 -10.26
C LEU A 51 -7.13 15.03 -9.31
N ASN A 52 -7.43 14.97 -8.02
CA ASN A 52 -6.53 15.47 -6.99
C ASN A 52 -5.44 14.43 -6.68
N LEU A 53 -4.18 14.83 -6.77
CA LEU A 53 -3.00 14.02 -6.46
C LEU A 53 -2.35 14.52 -5.17
N SER A 54 -2.98 14.23 -4.04
CA SER A 54 -2.46 14.54 -2.70
C SER A 54 -2.72 13.40 -1.73
N GLY A 55 -2.03 13.40 -0.59
CA GLY A 55 -2.16 12.37 0.45
C GLY A 55 -1.51 11.03 0.06
N THR A 56 -2.12 9.93 0.49
CA THR A 56 -1.69 8.56 0.18
C THR A 56 -2.76 7.85 -0.63
N ILE A 57 -2.36 6.93 -1.49
CA ILE A 57 -3.26 6.11 -2.30
C ILE A 57 -3.12 4.66 -1.84
N SER A 58 -4.21 4.08 -1.35
CA SER A 58 -4.33 2.65 -0.99
C SER A 58 -4.81 1.83 -2.18
N GLU A 59 -4.82 0.50 -2.07
CA GLU A 59 -5.34 -0.36 -3.14
C GLU A 59 -6.86 -0.17 -3.35
N GLN A 60 -7.62 -0.10 -2.25
CA GLN A 60 -9.05 0.21 -2.26
C GLN A 60 -9.32 1.50 -1.48
N GLY A 61 -10.26 2.29 -1.94
CA GLY A 61 -10.76 3.45 -1.20
C GLY A 61 -11.52 3.04 0.05
N SER A 62 -11.52 3.90 1.05
CA SER A 62 -12.38 3.76 2.23
C SER A 62 -13.33 4.94 2.31
N GLU A 63 -14.63 4.65 2.44
CA GLU A 63 -15.62 5.68 2.70
C GLU A 63 -15.36 6.32 4.06
N ASN A 64 -15.07 7.62 4.09
CA ASN A 64 -15.03 8.39 5.33
C ASN A 64 -16.12 9.46 5.35
N PRO A 65 -17.26 9.21 6.00
CA PRO A 65 -18.36 10.18 6.05
C PRO A 65 -17.97 11.50 6.73
N LEU A 66 -16.95 11.49 7.59
CA LEU A 66 -16.46 12.71 8.26
C LEU A 66 -15.74 13.64 7.28
N SER A 67 -15.23 13.14 6.16
CA SER A 67 -14.60 13.99 5.14
C SER A 67 -15.58 14.99 4.53
N MET A 68 -16.88 14.64 4.47
CA MET A 68 -17.96 15.56 4.06
C MET A 68 -18.11 16.75 5.01
N PHE A 69 -17.80 16.57 6.30
CA PHE A 69 -17.90 17.63 7.31
C PHE A 69 -16.61 18.44 7.48
N THR A 70 -15.46 17.82 7.22
CA THR A 70 -14.15 18.47 7.40
C THR A 70 -13.68 19.18 6.14
N GLY A 71 -14.30 18.92 4.99
CA GLY A 71 -13.85 19.42 3.69
C GLY A 71 -12.53 18.79 3.26
N ASP A 72 -12.05 17.79 3.99
CA ASP A 72 -10.76 17.14 3.74
C ASP A 72 -10.95 15.97 2.77
N ASN A 73 -10.92 16.27 1.49
CA ASN A 73 -10.99 15.30 0.40
C ASN A 73 -9.65 14.53 0.18
N SER A 74 -8.65 14.79 1.01
CA SER A 74 -7.30 14.19 0.88
C SER A 74 -7.22 12.78 1.47
N LEU A 75 -8.29 12.25 2.07
CA LEU A 75 -8.26 11.02 2.82
C LEU A 75 -8.61 9.81 1.94
N ASN A 76 -7.59 8.99 1.70
CA ASN A 76 -7.70 7.58 1.27
C ASN A 76 -8.42 7.30 -0.06
N SER A 77 -7.97 7.96 -1.13
CA SER A 77 -8.36 7.55 -2.49
C SER A 77 -7.87 6.14 -2.76
N GLY A 78 -8.75 5.28 -3.28
CA GLY A 78 -8.36 3.95 -3.76
C GLY A 78 -7.74 4.02 -5.15
N LEU A 79 -6.74 3.21 -5.40
CA LEU A 79 -6.20 3.04 -6.74
C LEU A 79 -7.28 2.51 -7.70
N ASN A 80 -8.08 1.52 -7.26
CA ASN A 80 -9.20 0.98 -8.01
C ASN A 80 -10.19 2.07 -8.42
N ASP A 81 -10.50 3.01 -7.53
CA ASP A 81 -11.43 4.12 -7.75
C ASP A 81 -10.87 5.10 -8.78
N ILE A 82 -9.59 5.45 -8.66
CA ILE A 82 -8.90 6.33 -9.61
C ILE A 82 -8.86 5.69 -11.01
N LEU A 83 -8.46 4.43 -11.12
CA LEU A 83 -8.37 3.72 -12.39
C LEU A 83 -9.74 3.57 -13.06
N SER A 84 -10.76 3.18 -12.28
CA SER A 84 -12.15 3.08 -12.73
C SER A 84 -12.67 4.43 -13.23
N SER A 85 -12.42 5.53 -12.49
CA SER A 85 -12.85 6.89 -12.84
C SER A 85 -12.19 7.39 -14.13
N ILE A 86 -10.88 7.16 -14.30
CA ILE A 86 -10.17 7.49 -15.55
C ILE A 86 -10.77 6.71 -16.74
N LYS A 87 -11.11 5.42 -16.54
CA LYS A 87 -11.72 4.56 -17.55
C LYS A 87 -13.13 5.05 -17.94
N LYS A 88 -13.96 5.40 -16.94
CA LYS A 88 -15.29 6.01 -17.18
C LYS A 88 -15.16 7.35 -17.90
N ALA A 89 -14.22 8.22 -17.50
CA ALA A 89 -13.96 9.50 -18.14
C ALA A 89 -13.51 9.33 -19.60
N LYS A 90 -12.71 8.30 -19.91
CA LYS A 90 -12.31 7.96 -21.27
C LYS A 90 -13.52 7.58 -22.14
N ALA A 91 -14.43 6.78 -21.61
CA ALA A 91 -15.58 6.25 -22.32
C ALA A 91 -16.75 7.24 -22.47
N ASN A 92 -16.84 8.27 -21.63
CA ASN A 92 -17.96 9.21 -21.61
C ASN A 92 -17.65 10.44 -22.49
N ASP A 93 -18.40 10.64 -23.57
CA ASP A 93 -18.17 11.73 -24.54
C ASP A 93 -18.44 13.13 -23.99
N GLU A 94 -19.22 13.27 -22.91
CA GLU A 94 -19.49 14.56 -22.28
C GLU A 94 -18.31 15.04 -21.43
N ILE A 95 -17.41 14.16 -21.02
CA ILE A 95 -16.17 14.52 -20.32
C ILE A 95 -15.09 14.85 -21.35
N LYS A 96 -14.66 16.10 -21.38
CA LYS A 96 -13.73 16.62 -22.41
C LYS A 96 -12.28 16.46 -22.06
N GLY A 97 -11.96 16.37 -20.78
CA GLY A 97 -10.57 16.22 -20.31
C GLY A 97 -10.46 15.88 -18.84
N ILE A 98 -9.23 15.69 -18.42
CA ILE A 98 -8.86 15.52 -17.01
C ILE A 98 -8.03 16.72 -16.58
N TYR A 99 -8.41 17.34 -15.47
CA TYR A 99 -7.62 18.34 -14.78
C TYR A 99 -6.95 17.70 -13.57
N ILE A 100 -5.62 17.64 -13.58
CA ILE A 100 -4.83 17.13 -12.46
C ILE A 100 -4.49 18.29 -11.53
N GLU A 101 -5.00 18.23 -10.31
CA GLU A 101 -4.60 19.10 -9.23
C GLU A 101 -3.48 18.43 -8.44
N ALA A 102 -2.25 18.95 -8.61
CA ALA A 102 -1.09 18.35 -7.97
C ALA A 102 -0.85 18.93 -6.57
N GLY A 103 -0.46 18.07 -5.65
CA GLY A 103 -0.20 18.41 -4.26
C GLY A 103 0.87 17.52 -3.62
N ALA A 104 0.83 17.44 -2.30
CA ALA A 104 1.75 16.62 -1.51
C ALA A 104 1.32 15.13 -1.56
N LEU A 105 1.73 14.44 -2.62
CA LEU A 105 1.44 13.03 -2.82
C LEU A 105 2.57 12.15 -2.25
N ALA A 106 2.20 11.23 -1.35
CA ALA A 106 3.12 10.30 -0.68
C ALA A 106 2.74 8.85 -1.01
N THR A 107 3.03 8.42 -2.23
CA THR A 107 2.67 7.09 -2.75
C THR A 107 3.85 6.50 -3.51
N ASN A 108 4.01 5.18 -3.47
CA ASN A 108 5.13 4.49 -4.10
C ASN A 108 4.99 4.41 -5.63
N TYR A 109 6.13 4.20 -6.29
CA TYR A 109 6.24 4.35 -7.75
C TYR A 109 5.51 3.30 -8.57
N ALA A 110 5.22 2.10 -8.06
CA ALA A 110 4.44 1.13 -8.81
C ALA A 110 2.97 1.55 -8.91
N THR A 111 2.38 2.01 -7.81
CA THR A 111 1.03 2.61 -7.79
C THR A 111 0.96 3.84 -8.67
N LEU A 112 1.93 4.77 -8.58
CA LEU A 112 2.00 5.97 -9.42
C LEU A 112 2.14 5.62 -10.91
N GLN A 113 2.88 4.58 -11.22
CA GLN A 113 3.04 4.10 -12.60
C GLN A 113 1.73 3.58 -13.18
N GLU A 114 0.92 2.92 -12.37
CA GLU A 114 -0.38 2.40 -12.79
C GLU A 114 -1.35 3.53 -13.14
N ILE A 115 -1.42 4.57 -12.29
CA ILE A 115 -2.21 5.80 -12.57
C ILE A 115 -1.68 6.50 -13.81
N ARG A 116 -0.36 6.65 -13.93
CA ARG A 116 0.27 7.26 -15.09
C ARG A 116 -0.06 6.52 -16.39
N ASN A 117 -0.04 5.18 -16.37
CA ASN A 117 -0.39 4.34 -17.52
C ASN A 117 -1.86 4.52 -17.91
N ALA A 118 -2.77 4.58 -16.95
CA ALA A 118 -4.19 4.86 -17.19
C ALA A 118 -4.41 6.25 -17.83
N LEU A 119 -3.71 7.28 -17.34
CA LEU A 119 -3.74 8.63 -17.93
C LEU A 119 -3.16 8.64 -19.35
N ALA A 120 -2.07 7.91 -19.59
CA ALA A 120 -1.49 7.77 -20.94
C ALA A 120 -2.46 7.06 -21.90
N ASP A 121 -3.22 6.08 -21.41
CA ASP A 121 -4.25 5.40 -22.18
C ASP A 121 -5.49 6.30 -22.40
N PHE A 122 -5.86 7.12 -21.41
CA PHE A 122 -6.90 8.13 -21.57
C PHE A 122 -6.57 9.10 -22.72
N ARG A 123 -5.33 9.57 -22.84
CA ARG A 123 -4.90 10.46 -23.94
C ARG A 123 -5.10 9.86 -25.33
N LYS A 124 -5.10 8.55 -25.48
CA LYS A 124 -5.36 7.88 -26.78
C LYS A 124 -6.77 8.13 -27.30
N SER A 125 -7.72 8.55 -26.43
CA SER A 125 -9.05 8.98 -26.84
C SER A 125 -9.09 10.33 -27.55
N GLY A 126 -7.99 11.06 -27.59
CA GLY A 126 -7.93 12.42 -28.12
C GLY A 126 -8.33 13.51 -27.14
N LYS A 127 -8.79 13.14 -25.93
CA LYS A 127 -9.13 14.08 -24.85
C LYS A 127 -7.88 14.62 -24.20
N TRP A 128 -7.95 15.83 -23.67
CA TRP A 128 -6.80 16.52 -23.08
C TRP A 128 -6.63 16.20 -21.59
N ILE A 129 -5.38 16.34 -21.12
CA ILE A 129 -5.02 16.35 -19.70
C ILE A 129 -4.24 17.64 -19.45
N VAL A 130 -4.67 18.42 -18.47
CA VAL A 130 -3.95 19.60 -17.96
C VAL A 130 -3.60 19.35 -16.50
N ALA A 131 -2.37 19.58 -16.11
CA ALA A 131 -1.91 19.52 -14.73
C ALA A 131 -1.54 20.90 -14.22
N TYR A 132 -1.91 21.21 -12.99
CA TYR A 132 -1.55 22.42 -12.28
C TYR A 132 -1.27 22.14 -10.81
N GLY A 133 -0.33 22.86 -10.24
CA GLY A 133 -0.03 22.81 -8.81
C GLY A 133 0.84 24.00 -8.38
N ASP A 134 0.71 24.34 -7.10
CA ASP A 134 1.62 25.25 -6.43
C ASP A 134 2.90 24.50 -5.99
N PHE A 135 2.72 23.21 -5.72
CA PHE A 135 3.79 22.31 -5.33
C PHE A 135 3.58 20.94 -5.99
N TYR A 136 4.63 20.42 -6.60
CA TYR A 136 4.69 19.05 -7.09
C TYR A 136 5.71 18.26 -6.29
N THR A 137 5.28 17.27 -5.51
CA THR A 137 6.22 16.23 -5.07
C THR A 137 6.77 15.49 -6.30
N GLN A 138 7.92 14.86 -6.19
CA GLN A 138 8.51 14.09 -7.30
C GLN A 138 7.54 13.05 -7.87
N GLY A 139 6.76 12.36 -6.99
CA GLY A 139 5.73 11.41 -7.39
C GLY A 139 4.58 12.08 -8.13
N ALA A 140 4.06 13.21 -7.63
CA ALA A 140 3.01 13.98 -8.30
C ALA A 140 3.47 14.48 -9.67
N TYR A 141 4.71 14.99 -9.77
CA TYR A 141 5.29 15.40 -11.06
C TYR A 141 5.45 14.21 -12.01
N TYR A 142 5.91 13.06 -11.52
CA TYR A 142 6.02 11.84 -12.34
C TYR A 142 4.68 11.49 -13.01
N VAL A 143 3.58 11.53 -12.27
CA VAL A 143 2.24 11.30 -12.82
C VAL A 143 1.82 12.43 -13.75
N ALA A 144 1.94 13.68 -13.31
CA ALA A 144 1.50 14.86 -14.06
C ALA A 144 2.29 15.05 -15.38
N SER A 145 3.54 14.58 -15.45
CA SER A 145 4.39 14.74 -16.63
C SER A 145 3.84 14.06 -17.90
N VAL A 146 2.82 13.20 -17.77
CA VAL A 146 2.10 12.60 -18.92
C VAL A 146 1.08 13.56 -19.54
N ALA A 147 0.72 14.66 -18.86
CA ALA A 147 -0.30 15.61 -19.31
C ALA A 147 0.10 16.31 -20.64
N ASN A 148 -0.91 16.81 -21.34
CA ASN A 148 -0.69 17.63 -22.55
C ASN A 148 -0.07 18.98 -22.19
N LYS A 149 -0.45 19.52 -21.02
CA LYS A 149 0.09 20.75 -20.45
C LYS A 149 0.32 20.57 -18.95
N VAL A 150 1.49 20.98 -18.50
CA VAL A 150 1.86 21.04 -17.09
C VAL A 150 2.16 22.49 -16.73
N TYR A 151 1.35 23.07 -15.88
CA TYR A 151 1.50 24.45 -15.41
C TYR A 151 1.88 24.47 -13.94
N ILE A 152 2.59 25.51 -13.54
CA ILE A 152 2.98 25.73 -12.16
C ILE A 152 2.68 27.17 -11.75
N ASN A 153 2.37 27.39 -10.48
CA ASN A 153 2.28 28.74 -9.91
C ASN A 153 3.60 29.50 -10.12
N PRO A 154 3.59 30.82 -10.40
CA PRO A 154 4.82 31.61 -10.58
C PRO A 154 5.79 31.58 -9.39
N LYS A 155 5.35 31.15 -8.22
CA LYS A 155 6.16 30.91 -7.02
C LYS A 155 6.17 29.44 -6.59
N GLY A 156 5.69 28.56 -7.46
CA GLY A 156 5.58 27.13 -7.20
C GLY A 156 6.92 26.40 -7.34
N ILE A 157 6.92 25.17 -6.85
CA ILE A 157 8.10 24.31 -6.74
C ILE A 157 7.80 22.93 -7.33
N VAL A 158 8.75 22.40 -8.10
CA VAL A 158 8.81 20.96 -8.43
C VAL A 158 9.96 20.34 -7.63
N ASP A 159 9.61 19.44 -6.74
CA ASP A 159 10.58 18.67 -5.97
C ASP A 159 11.13 17.51 -6.82
N TRP A 160 12.31 17.72 -7.40
CA TRP A 160 12.99 16.77 -8.28
C TRP A 160 14.43 16.58 -7.80
N HIS A 161 14.69 15.48 -7.05
CA HIS A 161 15.94 15.28 -6.33
C HIS A 161 16.50 13.84 -6.40
N GLY A 162 15.83 12.93 -7.14
CA GLY A 162 16.24 11.54 -7.23
C GLY A 162 15.64 10.67 -6.11
N ILE A 163 16.18 9.46 -5.95
CA ILE A 163 15.72 8.49 -4.95
C ILE A 163 16.86 8.15 -4.00
N GLY A 164 16.66 8.41 -2.72
CA GLY A 164 17.57 8.03 -1.64
C GLY A 164 16.95 7.03 -0.68
N ALA A 165 17.78 6.19 -0.08
CA ALA A 165 17.37 5.28 1.00
C ALA A 165 18.26 5.51 2.22
N GLN A 166 17.65 5.88 3.35
CA GLN A 166 18.31 5.99 4.64
C GLN A 166 17.70 4.96 5.59
N THR A 167 18.53 4.12 6.17
CA THR A 167 18.11 3.09 7.14
C THR A 167 18.61 3.45 8.52
N MET A 168 17.72 3.45 9.50
CA MET A 168 18.05 3.63 10.90
C MET A 168 18.48 2.31 11.53
N PHE A 169 19.51 2.34 12.37
CA PHE A 169 20.06 1.20 13.10
C PHE A 169 19.87 1.42 14.60
N TYR A 170 19.22 0.48 15.27
CA TYR A 170 18.78 0.63 16.67
C TYR A 170 19.63 -0.18 17.65
N LYS A 171 20.65 -0.92 17.19
CA LYS A 171 21.49 -1.77 18.03
C LYS A 171 22.00 -1.06 19.28
N ASP A 172 22.71 0.07 19.09
CA ASP A 172 23.33 0.80 20.21
C ASP A 172 22.29 1.53 21.07
N PHE A 173 21.22 2.03 20.44
CA PHE A 173 20.11 2.63 21.17
C PHE A 173 19.47 1.61 22.12
N MET A 174 19.13 0.43 21.64
CA MET A 174 18.52 -0.64 22.46
C MET A 174 19.49 -1.17 23.54
N ALA A 175 20.77 -1.26 23.23
CA ALA A 175 21.79 -1.69 24.18
C ALA A 175 21.91 -0.76 25.42
N LYS A 176 21.65 0.55 25.27
CA LYS A 176 21.61 1.50 26.40
C LYS A 176 20.53 1.14 27.42
N PHE A 177 19.41 0.56 26.97
CA PHE A 177 18.35 0.06 27.84
C PHE A 177 18.56 -1.37 28.31
N GLY A 178 19.68 -2.01 27.94
CA GLY A 178 19.93 -3.42 28.28
C GLY A 178 19.13 -4.41 27.44
N VAL A 179 18.60 -3.97 26.30
CA VAL A 179 17.88 -4.82 25.32
C VAL A 179 18.83 -5.25 24.22
N LYS A 180 18.85 -6.55 23.93
CA LYS A 180 19.56 -7.13 22.78
C LYS A 180 18.60 -7.87 21.88
N TRP A 181 19.04 -8.22 20.70
CA TRP A 181 18.21 -8.96 19.75
C TRP A 181 18.83 -10.31 19.44
N GLU A 182 18.07 -11.35 19.65
CA GLU A 182 18.40 -12.69 19.23
C GLU A 182 17.89 -12.91 17.81
N VAL A 183 18.82 -13.13 16.88
CA VAL A 183 18.52 -13.26 15.46
C VAL A 183 18.96 -14.61 14.95
N VAL A 184 18.06 -15.30 14.27
CA VAL A 184 18.35 -16.46 13.43
C VAL A 184 17.81 -16.21 12.04
N LYS A 185 18.63 -16.38 11.01
CA LYS A 185 18.25 -16.09 9.62
C LYS A 185 18.92 -17.04 8.65
N VAL A 186 18.34 -17.16 7.45
CA VAL A 186 18.95 -17.82 6.31
C VAL A 186 18.93 -16.87 5.12
N GLY A 187 20.06 -16.78 4.44
CA GLY A 187 20.22 -15.98 3.23
C GLY A 187 21.03 -14.71 3.43
N THR A 188 21.96 -14.50 2.51
CA THR A 188 22.93 -13.38 2.52
C THR A 188 22.23 -12.01 2.43
N PHE A 189 21.10 -11.93 1.72
CA PHE A 189 20.37 -10.71 1.44
C PHE A 189 19.16 -10.48 2.37
N LYS A 190 18.89 -11.39 3.33
CA LYS A 190 17.79 -11.20 4.31
C LYS A 190 18.20 -10.20 5.37
N SER A 191 18.18 -8.93 5.01
CA SER A 191 18.71 -7.79 5.78
C SER A 191 17.72 -7.13 6.74
N ALA A 192 16.48 -7.64 6.85
CA ALA A 192 15.48 -7.14 7.80
C ALA A 192 15.96 -7.08 9.25
N THR A 193 16.89 -7.95 9.60
CA THR A 193 17.45 -8.05 10.96
C THR A 193 18.56 -7.05 11.24
N GLU A 194 19.18 -6.49 10.21
CA GLU A 194 20.39 -5.66 10.35
C GLU A 194 20.12 -4.37 11.14
N THR A 195 18.93 -3.80 11.04
CA THR A 195 18.51 -2.62 11.81
C THR A 195 18.62 -2.81 13.32
N PHE A 196 18.60 -4.06 13.79
CA PHE A 196 18.68 -4.42 15.21
C PHE A 196 20.05 -4.94 15.63
N THR A 197 20.84 -5.48 14.70
CA THR A 197 22.10 -6.18 15.01
C THR A 197 23.33 -5.47 14.50
N GLU A 198 23.19 -4.57 13.53
CA GLU A 198 24.31 -3.89 12.90
C GLU A 198 24.27 -2.38 13.19
N GLU A 199 25.36 -1.68 12.87
CA GLU A 199 25.48 -0.22 12.94
C GLU A 199 25.37 0.45 11.56
N LYS A 200 25.44 -0.34 10.51
CA LYS A 200 25.35 0.08 9.10
C LYS A 200 24.87 -1.09 8.22
N MET A 201 24.46 -0.78 7.01
CA MET A 201 24.12 -1.79 6.01
C MET A 201 25.33 -2.70 5.72
N SER A 202 25.09 -4.02 5.65
CA SER A 202 26.05 -4.95 5.05
C SER A 202 26.25 -4.64 3.55
N ASP A 203 27.35 -5.14 2.98
CA ASP A 203 27.62 -4.96 1.53
C ASP A 203 26.50 -5.58 0.67
N ALA A 204 25.97 -6.71 1.07
CA ALA A 204 24.85 -7.35 0.39
C ALA A 204 23.58 -6.51 0.44
N ASN A 205 23.26 -5.93 1.61
CA ASN A 205 22.12 -5.04 1.78
C ASN A 205 22.31 -3.75 0.96
N ARG A 206 23.48 -3.16 1.01
CA ARG A 206 23.82 -1.96 0.22
C ARG A 206 23.71 -2.23 -1.29
N LEU A 207 24.20 -3.37 -1.75
CA LEU A 207 24.11 -3.78 -3.15
C LEU A 207 22.65 -3.92 -3.61
N GLN A 208 21.83 -4.67 -2.88
CA GLN A 208 20.43 -4.84 -3.29
C GLN A 208 19.64 -3.53 -3.24
N THR A 209 19.84 -2.71 -2.18
CA THR A 209 19.20 -1.41 -2.03
C THR A 209 19.56 -0.50 -3.19
N LYS A 210 20.86 -0.37 -3.50
CA LYS A 210 21.31 0.41 -4.65
C LYS A 210 20.70 -0.08 -5.97
N THR A 211 20.64 -1.40 -6.18
CA THR A 211 20.11 -1.99 -7.41
C THR A 211 18.66 -1.59 -7.64
N PHE A 212 17.80 -1.71 -6.62
CA PHE A 212 16.39 -1.38 -6.84
C PHE A 212 16.10 0.13 -6.87
N ILE A 213 16.80 0.98 -6.09
CA ILE A 213 16.60 2.43 -6.20
C ILE A 213 17.10 2.97 -7.54
N ASP A 214 18.25 2.50 -8.03
CA ASP A 214 18.76 2.88 -9.36
C ASP A 214 17.80 2.43 -10.47
N GLY A 215 17.24 1.22 -10.36
CA GLY A 215 16.29 0.70 -11.33
C GLY A 215 14.97 1.48 -11.33
N THR A 216 14.43 1.80 -10.15
CA THR A 216 13.23 2.64 -10.02
C THR A 216 13.48 4.05 -10.59
N TRP A 217 14.59 4.66 -10.22
CA TRP A 217 14.94 5.99 -10.74
C TRP A 217 15.08 6.02 -12.26
N ARG A 218 15.71 4.98 -12.84
CA ARG A 218 15.80 4.82 -14.29
C ARG A 218 14.42 4.76 -14.93
N ASN A 219 13.52 3.92 -14.40
CA ASN A 219 12.16 3.80 -14.91
C ASN A 219 11.39 5.13 -14.85
N VAL A 220 11.59 5.91 -13.79
CA VAL A 220 10.99 7.25 -13.62
C VAL A 220 11.56 8.22 -14.65
N CYS A 221 12.88 8.30 -14.79
CA CYS A 221 13.54 9.17 -15.77
C CYS A 221 13.15 8.81 -17.21
N ASP A 222 13.13 7.53 -17.56
CA ASP A 222 12.74 7.07 -18.91
C ASP A 222 11.30 7.49 -19.25
N ALA A 223 10.39 7.35 -18.30
CA ALA A 223 8.98 7.73 -18.48
C ALA A 223 8.80 9.23 -18.63
N VAL A 224 9.49 10.04 -17.81
CA VAL A 224 9.46 11.52 -17.90
C VAL A 224 10.16 11.99 -19.17
N SER A 225 11.33 11.44 -19.50
CA SER A 225 12.06 11.72 -20.73
C SER A 225 11.16 11.53 -21.95
N LYS A 226 10.48 10.38 -22.04
CA LYS A 226 9.58 10.06 -23.15
C LYS A 226 8.40 11.03 -23.28
N SER A 227 7.84 11.50 -22.18
CA SER A 227 6.65 12.36 -22.21
C SER A 227 6.98 13.85 -22.33
N ARG A 228 8.11 14.31 -21.79
CA ARG A 228 8.52 15.72 -21.79
C ARG A 228 9.56 16.07 -22.85
N GLY A 229 10.17 15.07 -23.51
CA GLY A 229 11.24 15.27 -24.47
C GLY A 229 12.53 15.82 -23.84
N ILE A 230 12.80 15.46 -22.58
CA ILE A 230 14.01 15.83 -21.82
C ILE A 230 14.91 14.60 -21.79
N SER A 231 16.23 14.77 -22.03
CA SER A 231 17.15 13.62 -21.94
C SER A 231 17.28 13.11 -20.50
N VAL A 232 17.55 11.81 -20.34
CA VAL A 232 17.77 11.20 -19.01
C VAL A 232 18.95 11.87 -18.31
N ASP A 233 20.01 12.22 -19.04
CA ASP A 233 21.17 12.93 -18.47
C ASP A 233 20.78 14.31 -17.92
N SER A 234 19.92 15.05 -18.66
CA SER A 234 19.39 16.31 -18.16
C SER A 234 18.55 16.14 -16.90
N LEU A 235 17.68 15.10 -16.84
CA LEU A 235 16.87 14.80 -15.67
C LEU A 235 17.74 14.47 -14.45
N ASN A 236 18.84 13.73 -14.64
CA ASN A 236 19.82 13.48 -13.57
C ASN A 236 20.52 14.78 -13.14
N SER A 237 20.99 15.60 -14.08
CA SER A 237 21.60 16.89 -13.77
C SER A 237 20.64 17.82 -13.00
N TYR A 238 19.36 17.81 -13.34
CA TYR A 238 18.33 18.57 -12.61
C TYR A 238 18.13 18.08 -11.19
N ALA A 239 18.17 16.77 -10.97
CA ALA A 239 18.12 16.19 -9.64
C ALA A 239 19.35 16.57 -8.80
N ASP A 240 20.55 16.47 -9.38
CA ASP A 240 21.81 16.84 -8.73
C ASP A 240 21.89 18.35 -8.40
N SER A 241 21.29 19.21 -9.25
CA SER A 241 21.25 20.66 -9.03
C SER A 241 20.15 21.14 -8.09
N TYR A 242 19.29 20.23 -7.64
CA TYR A 242 18.15 20.46 -6.75
C TYR A 242 17.26 21.63 -7.19
N LEU A 243 16.54 21.40 -8.31
CA LEU A 243 15.72 22.42 -8.97
C LEU A 243 14.70 23.10 -8.03
N ALA A 244 14.24 22.41 -6.98
CA ALA A 244 13.29 22.96 -6.00
C ALA A 244 13.77 24.24 -5.31
N LEU A 245 15.09 24.46 -5.21
CA LEU A 245 15.67 25.67 -4.61
C LEU A 245 16.04 26.75 -5.64
N GLN A 246 15.76 26.50 -6.92
CA GLN A 246 16.04 27.47 -8.00
C GLN A 246 14.80 28.31 -8.32
N ALA A 247 14.99 29.37 -9.11
CA ALA A 247 13.88 30.20 -9.57
C ALA A 247 12.91 29.38 -10.44
N THR A 248 11.61 29.61 -10.28
CA THR A 248 10.55 28.85 -10.99
C THR A 248 10.70 28.93 -12.52
N GLU A 249 11.22 30.04 -13.05
CA GLU A 249 11.53 30.23 -14.48
C GLU A 249 12.51 29.18 -15.02
N THR A 250 13.35 28.60 -14.15
CA THR A 250 14.28 27.52 -14.51
C THR A 250 13.53 26.27 -14.94
N LEU A 251 12.38 25.98 -14.32
CA LEU A 251 11.54 24.83 -14.67
C LEU A 251 10.98 24.92 -16.10
N VAL A 252 10.63 26.12 -16.55
CA VAL A 252 10.16 26.36 -17.92
C VAL A 252 11.33 26.18 -18.91
N LYS A 253 12.50 26.74 -18.59
CA LYS A 253 13.72 26.58 -19.41
C LYS A 253 14.16 25.12 -19.49
N ALA A 254 14.03 24.39 -18.41
CA ALA A 254 14.29 22.94 -18.30
C ALA A 254 13.22 22.07 -19.00
N LYS A 255 12.13 22.65 -19.50
CA LYS A 255 10.97 21.95 -20.08
C LYS A 255 10.25 21.01 -19.09
N MET A 256 10.53 21.18 -17.81
CA MET A 256 9.81 20.43 -16.77
C MET A 256 8.33 20.83 -16.74
N VAL A 257 8.03 22.12 -16.95
CA VAL A 257 6.68 22.65 -17.06
C VAL A 257 6.50 23.45 -18.37
N ASP A 258 5.24 23.60 -18.82
CA ASP A 258 4.90 24.32 -20.05
C ASP A 258 4.74 25.83 -19.84
N GLY A 259 4.56 26.25 -18.58
CA GLY A 259 4.42 27.67 -18.25
C GLY A 259 4.13 27.90 -16.77
N MET A 260 4.30 29.16 -16.38
CA MET A 260 3.94 29.65 -15.05
C MET A 260 2.62 30.40 -15.17
N MET A 261 1.62 30.01 -14.37
CA MET A 261 0.28 30.59 -14.37
C MET A 261 -0.27 30.62 -12.95
N TYR A 262 -1.08 31.62 -12.63
CA TYR A 262 -1.97 31.56 -11.46
C TYR A 262 -3.20 30.72 -11.77
N GLY A 263 -3.91 30.23 -10.75
CA GLY A 263 -5.04 29.32 -10.91
C GLY A 263 -6.17 29.86 -11.80
N ASP A 264 -6.46 31.17 -11.70
CA ASP A 264 -7.42 31.88 -12.56
C ASP A 264 -7.01 31.83 -14.04
N GLN A 265 -5.73 32.04 -14.34
CA GLN A 265 -5.18 31.97 -15.70
C GLN A 265 -5.25 30.55 -16.26
N VAL A 266 -5.04 29.52 -15.42
CA VAL A 266 -5.21 28.12 -15.83
C VAL A 266 -6.68 27.82 -16.13
N LYS A 267 -7.62 28.33 -15.30
CA LYS A 267 -9.07 28.22 -15.54
C LYS A 267 -9.43 28.82 -16.89
N ASP A 268 -8.91 30.02 -17.22
CA ASP A 268 -9.11 30.67 -18.51
C ASP A 268 -8.52 29.87 -19.68
N ALA A 269 -7.34 29.26 -19.48
CA ALA A 269 -6.72 28.40 -20.48
C ALA A 269 -7.57 27.15 -20.77
N VAL A 270 -8.12 26.52 -19.73
CA VAL A 270 -9.04 25.39 -19.85
C VAL A 270 -10.34 25.79 -20.56
N LYS A 271 -10.96 26.94 -20.20
CA LYS A 271 -12.15 27.48 -20.90
C LYS A 271 -11.88 27.64 -22.40
N LYS A 272 -10.73 28.22 -22.79
CA LYS A 272 -10.34 28.35 -24.20
C LYS A 272 -10.19 27.01 -24.91
N MET A 273 -9.62 26.00 -24.25
CA MET A 273 -9.52 24.64 -24.81
C MET A 273 -10.89 24.02 -25.04
N MET A 274 -11.85 24.31 -24.17
CA MET A 274 -13.24 23.83 -24.24
C MET A 274 -14.14 24.70 -25.14
N LYS A 275 -13.64 25.81 -25.66
CA LYS A 275 -14.40 26.82 -26.43
C LYS A 275 -15.58 27.40 -25.65
N LEU A 276 -15.41 27.60 -24.35
CA LEU A 276 -16.33 28.28 -23.45
C LEU A 276 -16.07 29.78 -23.43
N GLU A 277 -17.13 30.56 -23.24
CA GLU A 277 -17.01 31.99 -23.02
C GLU A 277 -16.42 32.29 -21.63
N LYS A 278 -15.97 33.54 -21.42
CA LYS A 278 -15.29 33.92 -20.18
C LYS A 278 -16.20 33.75 -18.96
N ASP A 279 -17.48 34.00 -19.08
CA ASP A 279 -18.47 33.97 -18.00
C ASP A 279 -19.12 32.60 -17.83
N ASP A 280 -18.87 31.64 -18.73
CA ASP A 280 -19.38 30.26 -18.61
C ASP A 280 -18.70 29.54 -17.42
N ASP A 281 -19.43 28.69 -16.74
CA ASP A 281 -18.85 27.80 -15.73
C ASP A 281 -18.32 26.51 -16.33
N ILE A 282 -17.27 25.96 -15.74
CA ILE A 282 -16.76 24.62 -16.07
C ILE A 282 -17.46 23.62 -15.16
N SER A 283 -18.26 22.73 -15.72
CA SER A 283 -18.81 21.59 -14.98
C SER A 283 -17.67 20.66 -14.57
N GLN A 284 -17.49 20.48 -13.26
CA GLN A 284 -16.40 19.70 -12.66
C GLN A 284 -16.98 18.44 -12.01
N LEU A 285 -16.29 17.33 -12.21
CA LEU A 285 -16.58 16.06 -11.57
C LEU A 285 -15.39 15.67 -10.68
N THR A 286 -15.64 15.52 -9.41
CA THR A 286 -14.66 15.00 -8.44
C THR A 286 -14.50 13.48 -8.60
N LEU A 287 -13.53 12.88 -7.89
CA LEU A 287 -13.40 11.41 -7.84
C LEU A 287 -14.69 10.77 -7.31
N ASN A 288 -15.31 11.35 -6.27
CA ASN A 288 -16.55 10.84 -5.69
C ASN A 288 -17.73 10.92 -6.69
N ASP A 289 -17.83 12.00 -7.46
CA ASP A 289 -18.84 12.11 -8.52
C ASP A 289 -18.62 11.03 -9.58
N MET A 290 -17.36 10.80 -9.97
CA MET A 290 -17.00 9.79 -10.98
C MET A 290 -17.31 8.36 -10.53
N LEU A 291 -17.25 8.05 -9.24
CA LEU A 291 -17.67 6.74 -8.72
C LEU A 291 -19.15 6.50 -9.02
N ASN A 292 -19.98 7.53 -8.92
CA ASN A 292 -21.43 7.50 -9.14
C ASN A 292 -21.85 7.69 -10.61
N VAL A 293 -20.92 8.01 -11.51
CA VAL A 293 -21.18 7.99 -12.97
C VAL A 293 -21.46 6.55 -13.39
N LYS A 294 -22.58 6.34 -14.09
CA LYS A 294 -22.94 5.02 -14.62
C LYS A 294 -21.83 4.46 -15.50
N GLY A 295 -21.35 3.29 -15.15
CA GLY A 295 -20.48 2.48 -16.00
C GLY A 295 -21.23 1.89 -17.18
N GLY A 296 -20.51 1.19 -18.08
CA GLY A 296 -21.13 0.35 -19.10
C GLY A 296 -22.01 -0.75 -18.48
N LYS A 297 -22.82 -1.42 -19.32
CA LYS A 297 -23.60 -2.56 -18.85
C LYS A 297 -22.70 -3.64 -18.28
N VAL A 298 -23.10 -4.17 -17.14
CA VAL A 298 -22.48 -5.35 -16.54
C VAL A 298 -23.03 -6.56 -17.28
N GLU A 299 -22.27 -7.11 -18.21
CA GLU A 299 -22.66 -8.28 -19.03
C GLU A 299 -21.49 -9.29 -19.03
N GLY A 300 -21.81 -10.57 -19.10
CA GLY A 300 -20.81 -11.63 -19.18
C GLY A 300 -20.57 -12.35 -17.86
N SER A 301 -19.40 -12.95 -17.75
CA SER A 301 -18.99 -13.77 -16.59
C SER A 301 -18.21 -12.94 -15.58
N GLU A 302 -18.29 -13.31 -14.31
CA GLU A 302 -17.59 -12.62 -13.24
C GLU A 302 -16.10 -13.04 -13.14
N ILE A 303 -15.25 -12.04 -12.98
CA ILE A 303 -13.85 -12.19 -12.52
C ILE A 303 -13.75 -11.51 -11.16
N ALA A 304 -13.51 -12.27 -10.11
CA ALA A 304 -13.29 -11.72 -8.79
C ALA A 304 -11.90 -11.08 -8.67
N VAL A 305 -11.85 -9.85 -8.15
CA VAL A 305 -10.59 -9.17 -7.80
C VAL A 305 -10.47 -9.15 -6.29
N TYR A 306 -9.59 -9.98 -5.74
CA TYR A 306 -9.38 -10.10 -4.30
C TYR A 306 -8.19 -9.25 -3.88
N TYR A 307 -8.42 -8.29 -2.99
CA TYR A 307 -7.38 -7.38 -2.49
C TYR A 307 -6.77 -7.89 -1.19
N ALA A 308 -5.45 -8.01 -1.17
CA ALA A 308 -4.63 -8.42 -0.04
C ALA A 308 -3.55 -7.35 0.22
N GLU A 309 -3.84 -6.41 1.13
CA GLU A 309 -2.97 -5.29 1.46
C GLU A 309 -2.55 -5.31 2.92
N GLY A 310 -1.27 -5.06 3.21
CA GLY A 310 -0.72 -4.92 4.55
C GLY A 310 0.15 -6.08 5.00
N ASP A 311 0.32 -6.22 6.31
CA ASP A 311 1.17 -7.25 6.92
C ASP A 311 0.45 -8.59 7.03
N ILE A 312 1.16 -9.68 6.69
CA ILE A 312 0.64 -11.03 6.81
C ILE A 312 0.69 -11.49 8.27
N VAL A 313 -0.47 -11.88 8.80
CA VAL A 313 -0.65 -12.35 10.18
C VAL A 313 -1.59 -13.56 10.22
N GLN A 314 -1.54 -14.33 11.31
CA GLN A 314 -2.50 -15.42 11.54
C GLN A 314 -3.87 -14.88 11.97
N ASP A 315 -3.86 -13.89 12.87
CA ASP A 315 -5.05 -13.23 13.41
C ASP A 315 -4.85 -11.70 13.42
N PRO A 316 -5.87 -10.89 13.09
CA PRO A 316 -5.77 -9.42 13.13
C PRO A 316 -5.37 -8.84 14.50
N LYS A 317 -5.57 -9.61 15.57
CA LYS A 317 -5.16 -9.21 16.93
C LYS A 317 -3.66 -9.41 17.19
N ALA A 318 -2.96 -10.12 16.32
CA ALA A 318 -1.52 -10.29 16.42
C ALA A 318 -0.82 -8.96 16.07
N ALA A 319 -0.05 -8.41 17.02
CA ALA A 319 0.74 -7.21 16.75
C ALA A 319 1.91 -7.54 15.84
N THR A 320 2.10 -6.80 14.77
CA THR A 320 3.27 -6.94 13.91
C THR A 320 4.41 -6.03 14.35
N MET A 321 5.63 -6.41 14.02
CA MET A 321 6.84 -5.69 14.42
C MET A 321 6.92 -4.25 13.86
N PHE A 322 6.25 -3.98 12.74
CA PHE A 322 6.36 -2.73 12.00
C PHE A 322 5.05 -1.94 11.92
N GLY A 323 4.02 -2.38 12.68
CA GLY A 323 2.77 -1.68 12.93
C GLY A 323 2.16 -1.00 11.70
N ASN A 324 1.48 -1.78 10.86
CA ASN A 324 0.59 -1.22 9.87
C ASN A 324 -0.85 -1.48 10.33
N ASN A 325 -1.78 -0.58 10.04
CA ASN A 325 -3.19 -0.76 10.40
C ASN A 325 -3.91 -1.75 9.47
N ASN A 326 -3.29 -2.11 8.33
CA ASN A 326 -3.83 -3.07 7.37
C ASN A 326 -3.16 -4.44 7.56
N TYR A 327 -3.98 -5.49 7.62
CA TYR A 327 -3.52 -6.86 7.82
C TYR A 327 -4.11 -7.82 6.80
N ILE A 328 -3.25 -8.71 6.32
CA ILE A 328 -3.64 -9.89 5.56
C ILE A 328 -3.77 -11.04 6.55
N ALA A 329 -4.97 -11.23 7.10
CA ALA A 329 -5.24 -12.27 8.08
C ALA A 329 -5.48 -13.61 7.38
N SER A 330 -4.57 -14.58 7.55
CA SER A 330 -4.59 -15.83 6.77
C SER A 330 -5.89 -16.61 6.91
N ARG A 331 -6.51 -16.66 8.09
CA ARG A 331 -7.79 -17.35 8.29
C ARG A 331 -8.91 -16.76 7.45
N LYS A 332 -8.97 -15.41 7.39
CA LYS A 332 -9.97 -14.71 6.56
C LYS A 332 -9.70 -14.93 5.09
N VAL A 333 -8.46 -14.72 4.65
CA VAL A 333 -8.06 -14.89 3.24
C VAL A 333 -8.33 -16.31 2.75
N CYS A 334 -7.96 -17.34 3.54
CA CYS A 334 -8.22 -18.73 3.16
C CYS A 334 -9.72 -19.00 3.01
N LYS A 335 -10.55 -18.47 3.94
CA LYS A 335 -12.00 -18.62 3.85
C LYS A 335 -12.58 -17.90 2.64
N ASP A 336 -12.20 -16.64 2.40
CA ASP A 336 -12.68 -15.84 1.26
C ASP A 336 -12.30 -16.52 -0.08
N LEU A 337 -11.07 -17.03 -0.20
CA LEU A 337 -10.63 -17.75 -1.41
C LEU A 337 -11.33 -19.10 -1.58
N GLU A 338 -11.70 -19.78 -0.49
CA GLU A 338 -12.53 -20.99 -0.52
C GLU A 338 -13.95 -20.68 -0.99
N ASP A 339 -14.54 -19.59 -0.48
CA ASP A 339 -15.86 -19.12 -0.91
C ASP A 339 -15.85 -18.79 -2.42
N LEU A 340 -14.83 -18.06 -2.92
CA LEU A 340 -14.64 -17.77 -4.34
C LEU A 340 -14.37 -19.02 -5.18
N MET A 341 -13.72 -20.03 -4.61
CA MET A 341 -13.48 -21.32 -5.28
C MET A 341 -14.78 -22.06 -5.54
N ASN A 342 -15.73 -21.99 -4.60
CA ASN A 342 -17.00 -22.69 -4.63
C ASN A 342 -18.14 -21.90 -5.29
N ASP A 343 -17.93 -20.63 -5.61
CA ASP A 343 -18.92 -19.79 -6.28
C ASP A 343 -18.94 -20.07 -7.78
N ASP A 344 -20.03 -20.66 -8.26
CA ASP A 344 -20.18 -21.01 -9.67
C ASP A 344 -20.27 -19.80 -10.63
N ASP A 345 -20.60 -18.60 -10.16
CA ASP A 345 -20.67 -17.38 -10.99
C ASP A 345 -19.26 -16.83 -11.29
N VAL A 346 -18.33 -16.98 -10.36
CA VAL A 346 -16.92 -16.57 -10.49
C VAL A 346 -16.14 -17.53 -11.39
N LYS A 347 -15.64 -17.06 -12.53
CA LYS A 347 -14.93 -17.88 -13.53
C LYS A 347 -13.40 -17.80 -13.43
N ALA A 348 -12.87 -16.74 -12.86
CA ALA A 348 -11.44 -16.57 -12.59
C ALA A 348 -11.26 -15.64 -11.38
N VAL A 349 -10.09 -15.72 -10.74
CA VAL A 349 -9.74 -14.86 -9.61
C VAL A 349 -8.44 -14.12 -9.91
N VAL A 350 -8.47 -12.80 -9.74
CA VAL A 350 -7.27 -11.95 -9.68
C VAL A 350 -7.00 -11.64 -8.23
N VAL A 351 -5.82 -11.98 -7.73
CA VAL A 351 -5.40 -11.62 -6.37
C VAL A 351 -4.46 -10.44 -6.44
N ARG A 352 -4.95 -9.26 -6.06
CA ARG A 352 -4.15 -8.03 -5.97
C ARG A 352 -3.42 -8.03 -4.63
N ILE A 353 -2.09 -8.03 -4.65
CA ILE A 353 -1.26 -8.14 -3.44
C ILE A 353 -0.38 -6.90 -3.31
N ASN A 354 -0.48 -6.22 -2.17
CA ASN A 354 0.41 -5.13 -1.79
C ASN A 354 0.93 -5.35 -0.37
N SER A 355 2.02 -6.13 -0.24
CA SER A 355 2.53 -6.61 1.05
C SER A 355 4.03 -6.88 1.03
N GLY A 356 4.70 -6.46 2.09
CA GLY A 356 6.09 -6.82 2.38
C GLY A 356 6.29 -8.23 2.92
N GLY A 357 5.20 -8.98 3.15
CA GLY A 357 5.19 -10.28 3.79
C GLY A 357 4.77 -10.23 5.26
N GLY A 358 5.16 -11.22 6.05
CA GLY A 358 4.85 -11.32 7.48
C GLY A 358 5.08 -12.72 8.03
N ASP A 359 4.08 -13.26 8.75
CA ASP A 359 4.16 -14.57 9.38
C ASP A 359 4.33 -15.71 8.36
N ALA A 360 5.31 -16.56 8.60
CA ALA A 360 5.65 -17.65 7.69
C ALA A 360 4.60 -18.77 7.66
N TYR A 361 3.99 -19.07 8.81
CA TYR A 361 2.93 -20.08 8.88
C TYR A 361 1.67 -19.61 8.18
N ALA A 362 1.27 -18.36 8.39
CA ALA A 362 0.15 -17.74 7.70
C ALA A 362 0.35 -17.76 6.16
N SER A 363 1.56 -17.47 5.71
CA SER A 363 1.92 -17.50 4.29
C SER A 363 1.79 -18.91 3.67
N GLU A 364 2.17 -19.97 4.40
CA GLU A 364 2.00 -21.36 3.95
C GLU A 364 0.51 -21.75 3.86
N GLN A 365 -0.32 -21.31 4.82
CA GLN A 365 -1.76 -21.57 4.75
C GLN A 365 -2.39 -20.94 3.50
N MET A 366 -2.05 -19.69 3.22
CA MET A 366 -2.54 -18.99 2.04
C MET A 366 -1.96 -19.58 0.74
N TRP A 367 -0.69 -19.99 0.72
CA TRP A 367 -0.10 -20.71 -0.42
C TRP A 367 -0.90 -21.99 -0.73
N HIS A 368 -1.27 -22.76 0.29
CA HIS A 368 -2.08 -23.97 0.14
C HIS A 368 -3.44 -23.63 -0.48
N GLN A 369 -4.16 -22.66 0.07
CA GLN A 369 -5.48 -22.26 -0.42
C GLN A 369 -5.43 -21.71 -1.87
N MET A 370 -4.41 -20.92 -2.20
CA MET A 370 -4.16 -20.46 -3.58
C MET A 370 -3.90 -21.63 -4.55
N SER A 371 -3.20 -22.66 -4.06
CA SER A 371 -2.92 -23.87 -4.84
C SER A 371 -4.19 -24.70 -5.10
N GLU A 372 -5.10 -24.80 -4.11
CA GLU A 372 -6.38 -25.49 -4.28
C GLU A 372 -7.30 -24.71 -5.23
N LEU A 373 -7.43 -23.38 -5.04
CA LEU A 373 -8.20 -22.53 -5.93
C LEU A 373 -7.74 -22.63 -7.39
N ARG A 374 -6.43 -22.64 -7.61
CA ARG A 374 -5.84 -22.77 -8.96
C ARG A 374 -6.21 -24.08 -9.68
N LYS A 375 -6.51 -25.16 -8.94
CA LYS A 375 -6.92 -26.45 -9.55
C LYS A 375 -8.33 -26.35 -10.17
N VAL A 376 -9.15 -25.45 -9.65
CA VAL A 376 -10.56 -25.28 -10.04
C VAL A 376 -10.75 -24.13 -11.01
N LYS A 377 -10.09 -22.99 -10.76
CA LYS A 377 -10.24 -21.75 -11.55
C LYS A 377 -8.87 -21.13 -11.85
N PRO A 378 -8.70 -20.42 -12.97
CA PRO A 378 -7.50 -19.61 -13.21
C PRO A 378 -7.31 -18.59 -12.10
N VAL A 379 -6.08 -18.54 -11.54
CA VAL A 379 -5.68 -17.54 -10.55
C VAL A 379 -4.54 -16.71 -11.11
N VAL A 380 -4.75 -15.40 -11.22
CA VAL A 380 -3.72 -14.45 -11.64
C VAL A 380 -3.38 -13.54 -10.47
N VAL A 381 -2.10 -13.40 -10.17
CA VAL A 381 -1.62 -12.44 -9.17
C VAL A 381 -1.28 -11.11 -9.85
N SER A 382 -1.80 -10.01 -9.31
CA SER A 382 -1.40 -8.64 -9.63
C SER A 382 -0.64 -8.06 -8.45
N MET A 383 0.64 -7.74 -8.63
CA MET A 383 1.48 -7.19 -7.58
C MET A 383 1.39 -5.66 -7.58
N GLY A 384 1.15 -5.05 -6.40
CA GLY A 384 1.20 -3.62 -6.16
C GLY A 384 2.63 -3.10 -5.99
N ASP A 385 2.84 -2.19 -5.03
CA ASP A 385 4.18 -1.68 -4.74
C ASP A 385 5.12 -2.76 -4.21
N TYR A 386 4.57 -3.67 -3.40
CA TYR A 386 5.29 -4.79 -2.80
C TYR A 386 4.52 -6.09 -2.96
N ALA A 387 5.19 -7.15 -3.34
CA ALA A 387 4.72 -8.52 -3.16
C ALA A 387 5.94 -9.40 -2.88
N ALA A 388 6.45 -9.30 -1.65
CA ALA A 388 7.74 -9.88 -1.29
C ALA A 388 7.64 -10.80 -0.08
N SER A 389 8.58 -11.73 0.02
CA SER A 389 8.72 -12.67 1.13
C SER A 389 7.45 -13.49 1.35
N GLY A 390 6.73 -13.36 2.45
CA GLY A 390 5.46 -14.06 2.69
C GLY A 390 4.39 -13.79 1.62
N ALA A 391 4.37 -12.57 1.07
CA ALA A 391 3.48 -12.21 -0.03
C ALA A 391 3.90 -12.89 -1.35
N TYR A 392 5.20 -13.01 -1.62
CA TYR A 392 5.68 -13.81 -2.75
C TYR A 392 5.41 -15.30 -2.53
N TYR A 393 5.50 -15.78 -1.29
CA TYR A 393 5.19 -17.15 -0.91
C TYR A 393 3.78 -17.55 -1.37
N MET A 394 2.77 -16.75 -0.98
CA MET A 394 1.39 -17.00 -1.40
C MET A 394 1.15 -16.76 -2.90
N SER A 395 1.96 -15.90 -3.55
CA SER A 395 1.86 -15.62 -4.99
C SER A 395 2.41 -16.74 -5.86
N ALA A 396 3.41 -17.47 -5.37
CA ALA A 396 4.20 -18.42 -6.15
C ALA A 396 3.36 -19.50 -6.89
N PRO A 397 2.23 -20.04 -6.36
CA PRO A 397 1.43 -21.04 -7.03
C PRO A 397 0.50 -20.47 -8.11
N ALA A 398 0.38 -19.16 -8.31
CA ALA A 398 -0.53 -18.56 -9.28
C ALA A 398 -0.34 -19.11 -10.70
N SER A 399 -1.39 -19.09 -11.51
CA SER A 399 -1.35 -19.46 -12.93
C SER A 399 -0.50 -18.49 -13.74
N TRP A 400 -0.53 -17.19 -13.35
CA TRP A 400 0.22 -16.11 -13.94
C TRP A 400 0.48 -15.00 -12.91
N ILE A 401 1.62 -14.34 -13.01
CA ILE A 401 2.00 -13.24 -12.11
C ILE A 401 2.31 -12.00 -12.94
N VAL A 402 1.57 -10.92 -12.67
CA VAL A 402 1.75 -9.61 -13.29
C VAL A 402 2.25 -8.63 -12.24
N ALA A 403 3.25 -7.82 -12.58
CA ALA A 403 3.80 -6.78 -11.69
C ALA A 403 4.14 -5.50 -12.46
N GLN A 404 4.03 -4.35 -11.82
CA GLN A 404 4.53 -3.10 -12.41
C GLN A 404 6.07 -3.10 -12.46
N PRO A 405 6.70 -2.44 -13.45
CA PRO A 405 8.17 -2.33 -13.50
C PRO A 405 8.83 -1.90 -12.19
N ASN A 406 8.16 -1.06 -11.40
CA ASN A 406 8.66 -0.54 -10.12
C ASN A 406 8.23 -1.36 -8.88
N THR A 407 7.53 -2.46 -9.05
CA THR A 407 7.18 -3.38 -7.95
C THR A 407 8.43 -4.01 -7.35
N LEU A 408 8.49 -4.09 -6.01
CA LEU A 408 9.51 -4.86 -5.29
C LEU A 408 8.97 -6.23 -4.89
N THR A 409 9.69 -7.30 -5.26
CA THR A 409 9.24 -8.69 -5.08
C THR A 409 10.38 -9.62 -4.67
N GLY A 410 10.12 -10.93 -4.63
CA GLY A 410 11.10 -11.93 -4.23
C GLY A 410 11.29 -11.98 -2.71
N SER A 411 12.46 -11.61 -2.21
CA SER A 411 12.85 -11.72 -0.79
C SER A 411 12.59 -13.12 -0.22
N ILE A 412 12.87 -14.17 -1.04
CA ILE A 412 12.67 -15.57 -0.68
C ILE A 412 13.66 -15.94 0.42
N GLY A 413 13.20 -15.88 1.67
CA GLY A 413 14.04 -16.11 2.85
C GLY A 413 13.23 -15.98 4.14
N ILE A 414 13.70 -16.66 5.19
CA ILE A 414 13.08 -16.73 6.51
C ILE A 414 14.04 -16.22 7.56
N PHE A 415 13.52 -15.56 8.58
CA PHE A 415 14.26 -15.15 9.76
C PHE A 415 13.37 -15.17 11.01
N ALA A 416 13.98 -15.16 12.17
CA ALA A 416 13.34 -14.83 13.44
C ALA A 416 14.15 -13.73 14.15
N VAL A 417 13.44 -12.75 14.69
CA VAL A 417 14.00 -11.66 15.51
C VAL A 417 13.25 -11.62 16.81
N ILE A 418 13.94 -11.86 17.90
CA ILE A 418 13.32 -12.00 19.22
C ILE A 418 14.11 -11.09 20.19
N PRO A 419 13.44 -10.18 20.93
CA PRO A 419 14.10 -9.30 21.87
C PRO A 419 14.56 -10.07 23.13
N ASP A 420 15.83 -9.97 23.46
CA ASP A 420 16.38 -10.38 24.76
C ASP A 420 16.30 -9.19 25.72
N LEU A 421 15.36 -9.26 26.66
CA LEU A 421 15.12 -8.25 27.69
C LEU A 421 15.86 -8.53 28.99
N SER A 422 16.64 -9.60 29.05
CA SER A 422 17.28 -10.04 30.30
C SER A 422 18.18 -8.97 30.93
N GLY A 423 18.93 -8.24 30.11
CA GLY A 423 19.75 -7.12 30.57
C GLY A 423 18.93 -5.96 31.15
N LEU A 424 17.81 -5.61 30.54
CA LEU A 424 16.87 -4.63 31.07
C LEU A 424 16.29 -5.10 32.41
N VAL A 425 15.72 -6.28 32.44
CA VAL A 425 14.96 -6.80 33.58
C VAL A 425 15.88 -7.14 34.74
N THR A 426 16.97 -7.87 34.50
CA THR A 426 17.85 -8.36 35.59
C THR A 426 18.90 -7.35 36.03
N THR A 427 19.48 -6.59 35.09
CA THR A 427 20.61 -5.67 35.40
C THR A 427 20.10 -4.26 35.68
N LYS A 428 19.19 -3.72 34.86
CA LYS A 428 18.74 -2.33 35.03
C LYS A 428 17.63 -2.20 36.06
N LEU A 429 16.66 -3.12 36.07
CA LEU A 429 15.53 -3.11 37.01
C LEU A 429 15.78 -3.94 38.28
N GLY A 430 16.83 -4.78 38.31
CA GLY A 430 17.21 -5.55 39.47
C GLY A 430 16.31 -6.75 39.80
N VAL A 431 15.43 -7.17 38.89
CA VAL A 431 14.55 -8.34 39.08
C VAL A 431 15.40 -9.62 39.07
N ARG A 432 15.08 -10.56 39.93
CA ARG A 432 15.72 -11.88 40.00
C ARG A 432 14.73 -12.97 39.64
N PHE A 433 15.23 -14.00 38.97
CA PHE A 433 14.48 -15.18 38.60
C PHE A 433 15.05 -16.39 39.31
N ASP A 434 14.18 -17.22 39.84
CA ASP A 434 14.48 -18.56 40.31
C ASP A 434 13.59 -19.54 39.52
N GLU A 435 14.11 -20.73 39.22
CA GLU A 435 13.37 -21.67 38.35
C GLU A 435 13.40 -23.09 38.89
N VAL A 436 12.24 -23.75 38.77
CA VAL A 436 12.07 -25.18 38.96
C VAL A 436 11.57 -25.80 37.66
N LYS A 437 12.17 -26.88 37.21
CA LYS A 437 11.93 -27.49 35.92
C LYS A 437 11.52 -28.96 36.05
N THR A 438 10.52 -29.36 35.30
CA THR A 438 10.23 -30.79 35.07
C THR A 438 11.09 -31.36 33.97
N ASN A 439 11.35 -30.56 32.93
CA ASN A 439 12.08 -30.95 31.74
C ASN A 439 13.12 -29.86 31.37
N ARG A 440 14.13 -30.24 30.61
CA ARG A 440 15.24 -29.38 30.22
C ARG A 440 14.84 -28.05 29.60
N ASN A 441 13.82 -28.07 28.74
CA ASN A 441 13.37 -26.92 27.96
C ASN A 441 12.11 -26.24 28.53
N SER A 442 11.70 -26.52 29.78
CA SER A 442 10.48 -25.95 30.37
C SER A 442 10.48 -24.43 30.49
N THR A 443 11.66 -23.80 30.46
CA THR A 443 11.84 -22.34 30.47
C THR A 443 12.44 -21.82 29.16
N PHE A 444 12.27 -22.57 28.07
CA PHE A 444 12.69 -22.14 26.73
C PHE A 444 12.04 -20.79 26.39
N GLY A 445 12.85 -19.85 25.87
CA GLY A 445 12.35 -18.53 25.44
C GLY A 445 12.01 -17.53 26.54
N ASN A 446 12.34 -17.80 27.80
CA ASN A 446 12.20 -16.79 28.86
C ASN A 446 13.32 -15.73 28.78
N LEU A 447 13.23 -14.88 27.77
CA LEU A 447 14.20 -13.83 27.46
C LEU A 447 14.10 -12.61 28.39
N MET A 448 13.21 -12.63 29.36
CA MET A 448 13.26 -11.69 30.50
C MET A 448 14.31 -12.12 31.53
N ALA A 449 14.52 -13.41 31.68
CA ALA A 449 15.45 -13.96 32.69
C ALA A 449 16.88 -14.08 32.15
N ARG A 450 17.06 -14.56 30.94
CA ARG A 450 18.36 -14.84 30.32
C ARG A 450 18.28 -14.89 28.78
N PRO A 451 19.39 -14.67 28.06
CA PRO A 451 19.47 -14.93 26.63
C PRO A 451 19.30 -16.43 26.33
N PHE A 452 19.01 -16.75 25.06
CA PHE A 452 19.05 -18.14 24.59
C PHE A 452 20.45 -18.76 24.83
N ASN A 453 20.46 -20.00 25.27
CA ASN A 453 21.67 -20.80 25.27
C ASN A 453 21.99 -21.34 23.87
N ALA A 454 23.17 -21.97 23.71
CA ALA A 454 23.62 -22.47 22.40
C ALA A 454 22.68 -23.53 21.79
N GLU A 455 22.10 -24.40 22.63
CA GLU A 455 21.16 -25.44 22.18
C GLU A 455 19.82 -24.84 21.73
N GLU A 456 19.27 -23.90 22.48
CA GLU A 456 18.05 -23.18 22.12
C GLU A 456 18.24 -22.42 20.79
N LYS A 457 19.40 -21.76 20.59
CA LYS A 457 19.74 -21.11 19.30
C LYS A 457 19.83 -22.13 18.16
N ALA A 458 20.44 -23.28 18.41
CA ALA A 458 20.54 -24.34 17.38
C ALA A 458 19.16 -24.89 17.00
N MET A 459 18.25 -25.06 17.95
CA MET A 459 16.86 -25.48 17.68
C MET A 459 16.10 -24.46 16.82
N LEU A 460 16.22 -23.16 17.16
CA LEU A 460 15.63 -22.08 16.38
C LEU A 460 16.20 -22.03 14.96
N GLN A 461 17.53 -22.11 14.82
CA GLN A 461 18.19 -22.10 13.52
C GLN A 461 17.74 -23.30 12.66
N ALA A 462 17.62 -24.48 13.26
CA ALA A 462 17.11 -25.66 12.56
C ALA A 462 15.67 -25.48 12.08
N SER A 463 14.84 -24.81 12.87
CA SER A 463 13.45 -24.45 12.50
C SER A 463 13.41 -23.47 11.32
N VAL A 464 14.21 -22.39 11.39
CA VAL A 464 14.31 -21.40 10.31
C VAL A 464 14.87 -22.03 9.02
N ASN A 465 15.83 -22.93 9.12
CA ASN A 465 16.38 -23.67 7.97
C ASN A 465 15.31 -24.56 7.30
N ARG A 466 14.46 -25.24 8.08
CA ARG A 466 13.35 -26.04 7.54
C ARG A 466 12.32 -25.14 6.83
N GLY A 467 11.95 -24.01 7.43
CA GLY A 467 11.05 -23.03 6.83
C GLY A 467 11.59 -22.49 5.50
N TYR A 468 12.88 -22.15 5.46
CA TYR A 468 13.52 -21.69 4.23
C TYR A 468 13.55 -22.77 3.13
N SER A 469 13.87 -24.01 3.50
CA SER A 469 13.86 -25.13 2.55
C SER A 469 12.46 -25.34 1.97
N LEU A 470 11.43 -25.28 2.80
CA LEU A 470 10.03 -25.37 2.37
C LEU A 470 9.66 -24.21 1.42
N PHE A 471 10.00 -22.97 1.77
CA PHE A 471 9.73 -21.81 0.92
C PHE A 471 10.34 -21.95 -0.47
N ARG A 472 11.63 -22.35 -0.56
CA ARG A 472 12.28 -22.59 -1.85
C ARG A 472 11.56 -23.68 -2.66
N GLN A 473 11.14 -24.76 -2.01
CA GLN A 473 10.40 -25.85 -2.65
C GLN A 473 9.06 -25.35 -3.21
N ARG A 474 8.29 -24.55 -2.43
CA ARG A 474 7.02 -23.95 -2.87
C ARG A 474 7.19 -23.04 -4.09
N VAL A 475 8.26 -22.24 -4.10
CA VAL A 475 8.60 -21.41 -5.26
C VAL A 475 8.98 -22.27 -6.46
N ALA A 476 9.81 -23.30 -6.25
CA ALA A 476 10.23 -24.23 -7.31
C ALA A 476 9.02 -24.91 -7.97
N GLU A 477 8.09 -25.41 -7.17
CA GLU A 477 6.84 -26.04 -7.62
C GLU A 477 5.96 -25.04 -8.40
N GLY A 478 5.70 -23.87 -7.81
CA GLY A 478 4.82 -22.86 -8.40
C GLY A 478 5.37 -22.25 -9.69
N ARG A 479 6.66 -21.94 -9.71
CA ARG A 479 7.35 -21.33 -10.86
C ARG A 479 7.94 -22.34 -11.85
N ARG A 480 7.82 -23.64 -11.59
CA ARG A 480 8.38 -24.74 -12.41
C ARG A 480 9.88 -24.58 -12.64
N LEU A 481 10.60 -24.25 -11.57
CA LEU A 481 12.05 -24.08 -11.58
C LEU A 481 12.72 -25.18 -10.74
N PRO A 482 13.93 -25.63 -11.09
CA PRO A 482 14.73 -26.45 -10.18
C PRO A 482 15.01 -25.73 -8.87
N VAL A 483 14.98 -26.44 -7.74
CA VAL A 483 15.23 -25.84 -6.40
C VAL A 483 16.60 -25.16 -6.31
N GLU A 484 17.61 -25.72 -6.98
CA GLU A 484 18.96 -25.17 -7.07
C GLU A 484 19.00 -23.84 -7.86
N SER A 485 18.10 -23.67 -8.82
CA SER A 485 17.94 -22.41 -9.56
C SER A 485 17.24 -21.37 -8.68
N VAL A 486 16.25 -21.80 -7.90
CA VAL A 486 15.60 -20.92 -6.91
C VAL A 486 16.60 -20.46 -5.86
N GLU A 487 17.49 -21.34 -5.37
CA GLU A 487 18.52 -20.96 -4.39
C GLU A 487 19.40 -19.79 -4.87
N LYS A 488 19.79 -19.78 -6.14
CA LYS A 488 20.64 -18.72 -6.73
C LYS A 488 19.98 -17.34 -6.75
N ILE A 489 18.65 -17.29 -6.83
CA ILE A 489 17.88 -16.05 -6.90
C ILE A 489 17.13 -15.73 -5.58
N ALA A 490 17.20 -16.64 -4.61
CA ALA A 490 16.60 -16.53 -3.27
C ALA A 490 17.54 -15.80 -2.30
N GLN A 491 17.98 -16.46 -1.24
CA GLN A 491 18.87 -15.89 -0.21
C GLN A 491 18.32 -14.61 0.45
N GLY A 492 17.00 -14.43 0.42
CA GLY A 492 16.35 -13.24 0.93
C GLY A 492 16.44 -11.99 0.04
N ARG A 493 16.95 -12.12 -1.20
CA ARG A 493 17.17 -10.99 -2.11
C ARG A 493 15.86 -10.40 -2.60
N VAL A 494 15.75 -9.07 -2.46
CA VAL A 494 14.67 -8.27 -3.06
C VAL A 494 15.03 -7.97 -4.52
N TRP A 495 14.05 -8.09 -5.40
CA TRP A 495 14.17 -7.86 -6.82
C TRP A 495 13.19 -6.79 -7.27
N LEU A 496 13.61 -5.91 -8.17
CA LEU A 496 12.70 -5.07 -8.94
C LEU A 496 11.98 -5.96 -9.97
N ALA A 497 10.71 -5.70 -10.26
CA ALA A 497 9.94 -6.59 -11.15
C ALA A 497 10.53 -6.70 -12.56
N THR A 498 11.21 -5.68 -13.07
CA THR A 498 11.97 -5.76 -14.34
C THR A 498 13.04 -6.85 -14.30
N ASP A 499 13.73 -7.00 -13.17
CA ASP A 499 14.73 -8.07 -13.00
C ASP A 499 14.05 -9.41 -12.68
N ALA A 500 12.96 -9.37 -11.89
CA ALA A 500 12.19 -10.55 -11.52
C ALA A 500 11.57 -11.25 -12.74
N LEU A 501 11.20 -10.51 -13.79
CA LEU A 501 10.76 -11.05 -15.07
C LEU A 501 11.88 -11.91 -15.72
N ASN A 502 13.11 -11.41 -15.76
CA ASN A 502 14.24 -12.07 -16.38
C ASN A 502 14.61 -13.38 -15.68
N ILE A 503 14.37 -13.48 -14.37
CA ILE A 503 14.65 -14.66 -13.55
C ILE A 503 13.40 -15.52 -13.30
N LYS A 504 12.29 -15.25 -14.00
CA LYS A 504 11.03 -16.02 -14.00
C LYS A 504 10.28 -16.03 -12.65
N LEU A 505 10.53 -15.05 -11.80
CA LEU A 505 9.71 -14.83 -10.60
C LEU A 505 8.40 -14.08 -10.93
N VAL A 506 8.35 -13.35 -12.05
CA VAL A 506 7.20 -12.68 -12.63
C VAL A 506 7.03 -13.14 -14.07
N ASP A 507 5.80 -13.20 -14.57
CA ASP A 507 5.51 -13.66 -15.94
C ASP A 507 5.30 -12.50 -16.92
N GLN A 508 4.85 -11.33 -16.42
CA GLN A 508 4.50 -10.19 -17.25
C GLN A 508 4.66 -8.88 -16.47
N LEU A 509 5.14 -7.83 -17.15
CA LEU A 509 5.05 -6.47 -16.63
C LEU A 509 3.71 -5.85 -17.03
N GLY A 510 3.02 -5.24 -16.06
CA GLY A 510 1.70 -4.62 -16.26
C GLY A 510 1.01 -4.29 -14.94
N GLY A 511 -0.22 -3.76 -15.04
CA GLY A 511 -1.07 -3.41 -13.91
C GLY A 511 -2.22 -4.40 -13.68
N ILE A 512 -3.16 -3.97 -12.83
CA ILE A 512 -4.34 -4.78 -12.49
C ILE A 512 -5.21 -5.09 -13.71
N ASP A 513 -5.36 -4.14 -14.65
CA ASP A 513 -6.11 -4.34 -15.89
C ASP A 513 -5.48 -5.43 -16.78
N ASP A 514 -4.15 -5.54 -16.79
CA ASP A 514 -3.44 -6.59 -17.53
C ASP A 514 -3.62 -7.95 -16.87
N ALA A 515 -3.65 -7.98 -15.53
CA ALA A 515 -3.96 -9.19 -14.77
C ALA A 515 -5.40 -9.67 -15.00
N VAL A 516 -6.38 -8.76 -15.02
CA VAL A 516 -7.79 -9.08 -15.33
C VAL A 516 -7.92 -9.60 -16.76
N LYS A 517 -7.29 -8.96 -17.75
CA LYS A 517 -7.28 -9.45 -19.14
C LYS A 517 -6.67 -10.85 -19.23
N LYS A 518 -5.58 -11.09 -18.48
CA LYS A 518 -4.94 -12.41 -18.45
C LYS A 518 -5.82 -13.47 -17.80
N ALA A 519 -6.55 -13.11 -16.74
CA ALA A 519 -7.51 -13.99 -16.09
C ALA A 519 -8.66 -14.36 -17.04
N ALA A 520 -9.21 -13.37 -17.79
CA ALA A 520 -10.21 -13.60 -18.82
C ALA A 520 -9.69 -14.53 -19.93
N GLU A 521 -8.45 -14.31 -20.40
CA GLU A 521 -7.80 -15.16 -21.40
C GLU A 521 -7.69 -16.62 -20.94
N LEU A 522 -7.19 -16.83 -19.71
CA LEU A 522 -7.02 -18.16 -19.14
C LEU A 522 -8.36 -18.86 -18.89
N ALA A 523 -9.40 -18.13 -18.55
CA ALA A 523 -10.77 -18.63 -18.39
C ALA A 523 -11.54 -18.68 -19.71
N LYS A 524 -10.96 -18.25 -20.85
CA LYS A 524 -11.56 -18.21 -22.19
C LYS A 524 -12.85 -17.39 -22.25
N LEU A 525 -12.92 -16.30 -21.50
CA LEU A 525 -14.08 -15.39 -21.45
C LEU A 525 -13.97 -14.35 -22.58
N LYS A 526 -15.09 -14.09 -23.27
CA LYS A 526 -15.19 -13.00 -24.25
C LYS A 526 -15.73 -11.72 -23.60
N ASP A 527 -16.81 -11.90 -22.85
CA ASP A 527 -17.49 -10.83 -22.12
C ASP A 527 -17.40 -11.12 -20.64
N TYR A 528 -16.95 -10.16 -19.87
CA TYR A 528 -16.74 -10.29 -18.43
C TYR A 528 -16.85 -8.95 -17.72
N TYR A 529 -17.12 -9.02 -16.43
CA TYR A 529 -17.04 -7.90 -15.51
C TYR A 529 -16.19 -8.27 -14.30
N THR A 530 -15.79 -7.28 -13.52
CA THR A 530 -15.03 -7.47 -12.29
C THR A 530 -15.84 -7.07 -11.07
N SER A 531 -15.69 -7.83 -9.98
CA SER A 531 -16.20 -7.48 -8.66
C SER A 531 -15.07 -7.51 -7.65
N ASP A 532 -15.04 -6.53 -6.76
CA ASP A 532 -13.99 -6.37 -5.75
C ASP A 532 -14.31 -7.16 -4.48
N TYR A 533 -13.31 -7.89 -3.97
CA TYR A 533 -13.37 -8.71 -2.77
C TYR A 533 -12.19 -8.41 -1.82
N PRO A 534 -12.39 -8.33 -0.49
CA PRO A 534 -13.71 -8.05 0.06
C PRO A 534 -14.26 -6.74 -0.52
N ALA A 535 -15.58 -6.58 -0.52
CA ALA A 535 -16.16 -5.27 -0.82
C ALA A 535 -15.53 -4.20 0.09
N ALA A 536 -15.35 -3.00 -0.42
CA ALA A 536 -14.82 -1.89 0.38
C ALA A 536 -15.59 -1.76 1.69
N ALA A 537 -14.87 -1.58 2.80
CA ALA A 537 -15.49 -1.49 4.12
C ALA A 537 -16.49 -0.32 4.12
N SER A 538 -17.74 -0.61 4.50
CA SER A 538 -18.74 0.44 4.65
C SER A 538 -18.31 1.41 5.77
N TRP A 539 -18.75 2.66 5.68
CA TRP A 539 -18.49 3.65 6.73
C TRP A 539 -18.98 3.17 8.12
N MET A 540 -20.02 2.34 8.15
CA MET A 540 -20.57 1.77 9.37
C MET A 540 -19.61 0.77 9.99
N ASP A 541 -18.94 -0.05 9.16
CA ASP A 541 -17.88 -0.95 9.61
C ASP A 541 -16.67 -0.18 10.12
N ALA A 542 -16.28 0.90 9.43
CA ALA A 542 -15.20 1.80 9.85
C ALA A 542 -15.55 2.49 11.20
N MET A 543 -16.78 2.94 11.38
CA MET A 543 -17.26 3.55 12.62
C MET A 543 -17.33 2.54 13.78
N LEU A 544 -17.86 1.33 13.55
CA LEU A 544 -17.89 0.27 14.56
C LEU A 544 -16.48 -0.17 14.96
N ASN A 545 -15.58 -0.28 14.01
CA ASN A 545 -14.17 -0.57 14.26
C ASN A 545 -13.48 0.58 15.03
N SER A 546 -13.77 1.84 14.72
CA SER A 546 -13.24 2.99 15.46
C SER A 546 -13.78 3.09 16.88
N MET A 547 -15.05 2.77 17.10
CA MET A 547 -15.66 2.73 18.43
C MET A 547 -15.15 1.55 19.28
N SER A 548 -14.77 0.44 18.64
CA SER A 548 -14.15 -0.72 19.34
C SER A 548 -12.66 -0.51 19.63
N SER A 549 -11.99 0.41 18.94
CA SER A 549 -10.57 0.73 19.08
C SER A 549 -10.36 2.01 19.90
N SER A 550 -10.62 1.95 21.21
CA SER A 550 -10.32 3.07 22.14
C SER A 550 -8.81 3.47 22.22
N GLY A 551 -7.96 2.84 21.41
CA GLY A 551 -6.53 3.12 21.31
C GLY A 551 -6.11 4.14 20.23
N THR A 552 -6.97 4.45 19.25
CA THR A 552 -6.57 5.20 18.05
C THR A 552 -6.21 6.67 18.32
N TYR A 553 -6.91 7.36 19.21
CA TYR A 553 -6.61 8.75 19.51
C TYR A 553 -5.28 8.90 20.29
N LEU A 554 -5.02 7.98 21.23
CA LEU A 554 -3.76 8.00 22.00
C LEU A 554 -2.57 7.60 21.11
N ASP A 555 -2.75 6.66 20.20
CA ASP A 555 -1.71 6.23 19.27
C ASP A 555 -1.36 7.33 18.26
N GLU A 556 -2.35 8.09 17.77
CA GLU A 556 -2.12 9.22 16.89
C GLU A 556 -1.39 10.38 17.61
N GLN A 557 -1.79 10.71 18.84
CA GLN A 557 -1.05 11.66 19.67
C GLN A 557 0.38 11.21 19.95
N LEU A 558 0.59 9.94 20.24
CA LEU A 558 1.92 9.38 20.43
C LEU A 558 2.75 9.44 19.16
N ARG A 559 2.15 9.19 18.00
CA ARG A 559 2.80 9.30 16.69
C ARG A 559 3.24 10.73 16.39
N GLN A 560 2.36 11.71 16.63
CA GLN A 560 2.69 13.12 16.44
C GLN A 560 3.75 13.60 17.45
N THR A 561 3.68 13.12 18.70
CA THR A 561 4.61 13.53 19.77
C THR A 561 5.98 12.91 19.63
N LEU A 562 6.05 11.64 19.24
CA LEU A 562 7.30 10.87 19.16
C LEU A 562 7.99 10.97 17.80
N GLY A 563 7.26 11.38 16.73
CA GLY A 563 7.81 11.48 15.39
C GLY A 563 8.57 10.22 14.98
N ASP A 564 9.84 10.37 14.62
CA ASP A 564 10.71 9.23 14.23
C ASP A 564 10.94 8.20 15.36
N PHE A 565 10.69 8.56 16.62
CA PHE A 565 10.78 7.64 17.76
C PHE A 565 9.51 6.82 17.99
N TYR A 566 8.41 7.10 17.28
CA TYR A 566 7.17 6.35 17.41
C TYR A 566 7.34 4.87 17.04
N GLN A 567 8.05 4.57 15.97
CA GLN A 567 8.32 3.19 15.54
C GLN A 567 9.12 2.38 16.60
N PRO A 568 10.26 2.87 17.13
CA PRO A 568 10.94 2.21 18.24
C PRO A 568 10.06 2.03 19.48
N PHE A 569 9.21 3.01 19.80
CA PHE A 569 8.28 2.92 20.94
C PHE A 569 7.21 1.84 20.73
N THR A 570 6.60 1.76 19.56
CA THR A 570 5.61 0.70 19.24
C THR A 570 6.23 -0.68 19.23
N MET A 571 7.50 -0.79 18.82
CA MET A 571 8.27 -2.03 18.92
C MET A 571 8.43 -2.51 20.36
N LEU A 572 8.73 -1.63 21.30
CA LEU A 572 8.82 -1.96 22.72
C LEU A 572 7.46 -2.34 23.31
N ARG A 573 6.39 -1.62 22.95
CA ARG A 573 5.03 -1.85 23.43
C ARG A 573 4.43 -3.18 22.96
N SER A 574 4.81 -3.67 21.79
CA SER A 574 4.26 -4.88 21.18
C SER A 574 5.11 -6.14 21.36
N ILE A 575 6.13 -6.06 22.19
CA ILE A 575 7.14 -7.12 22.37
C ILE A 575 6.55 -8.48 22.79
N ASP A 576 5.53 -8.47 23.62
CA ASP A 576 4.88 -9.66 24.18
C ASP A 576 3.84 -10.31 23.22
N LYS A 577 3.49 -9.66 22.11
CA LYS A 577 2.42 -10.06 21.18
C LYS A 577 2.91 -10.55 19.83
N ARG A 578 4.21 -10.80 19.66
CA ARG A 578 4.82 -11.04 18.35
C ARG A 578 4.92 -12.50 17.97
N GLU A 579 4.64 -12.76 16.71
CA GLU A 579 4.96 -14.02 16.06
C GLU A 579 6.48 -14.04 15.75
N ALA A 580 7.17 -15.06 16.24
CA ALA A 580 8.63 -15.09 16.26
C ALA A 580 9.25 -15.37 14.88
N ILE A 581 8.58 -16.15 14.03
CA ILE A 581 9.11 -16.57 12.72
C ILE A 581 8.45 -15.79 11.60
N GLN A 582 9.24 -15.00 10.89
CA GLN A 582 8.76 -14.04 9.90
C GLN A 582 9.33 -14.32 8.50
N ALA A 583 8.46 -14.17 7.50
CA ALA A 583 8.78 -14.05 6.09
C ALA A 583 8.41 -12.63 5.63
N ARG A 584 9.35 -11.68 5.76
CA ARG A 584 9.12 -10.26 5.56
C ARG A 584 10.28 -9.57 4.84
N ILE A 585 10.01 -8.49 4.11
CA ILE A 585 11.05 -7.62 3.56
C ILE A 585 11.69 -6.75 4.66
N PRO A 586 12.93 -6.26 4.41
CA PRO A 586 13.77 -5.71 5.49
C PRO A 586 13.25 -4.44 6.16
N TYR A 587 12.49 -3.59 5.48
CA TYR A 587 12.12 -2.26 6.00
C TYR A 587 10.83 -1.73 5.39
N ALA A 588 10.18 -0.80 6.11
CA ALA A 588 9.33 0.17 5.45
C ALA A 588 10.26 1.07 4.62
N ILE A 589 10.29 0.86 3.32
CA ILE A 589 11.06 1.71 2.41
C ILE A 589 10.25 2.99 2.25
N SER A 590 10.63 4.02 3.02
CA SER A 590 10.19 5.37 2.70
C SER A 590 11.10 5.85 1.57
N ILE A 591 10.60 5.82 0.37
CA ILE A 591 11.23 6.43 -0.79
C ILE A 591 10.76 7.88 -0.75
N LYS A 592 11.63 8.73 -0.20
CA LYS A 592 11.44 10.19 -0.26
C LYS A 592 11.97 10.69 -1.56
#